data_f039b1cc517d391a005bd0fbafee61da
#
_entry.id   f039b1cc517d391a005bd0fbafee61da
#
_cell.length_a   1.000
_cell.length_b   1.000
_cell.length_c   1.000
_cell.angle_alpha   90.00
_cell.angle_beta   90.00
_cell.angle_gamma   90.00
#
_symmetry.space_group_name_H-M   'P 1'
#
loop_
_entity.id
_entity.type
_entity.pdbx_description
1 polymer ?
#
loop_
_entity_poly.entity_id
_entity_poly.type
_entity_poly.pdbx_seq_one_letter_code
_entity_poly.pdbx_strand_id
1 'polypeptide(L)'
;MKVMKFGGTSVGSVNSILSVKRIVESASAGEPVIVVVSALGGITDKLINTSKMAATGDSAYEGEFREIVYRHVEMIKEVVPAGEGQVVLQRQIGELLNELKDIFQGIYLIKDLSPKTSDTKIGRAHV
;
A
#
# COMPACT_ATOMS: atom_id res chain seq x y z
N MET A 1 -1.87 12.54 27.89
CA MET A 1 -1.93 12.02 26.53
C MET A 1 -1.03 10.80 26.39
N LYS A 2 -1.50 9.79 25.67
CA LYS A 2 -0.75 8.56 25.49
C LYS A 2 -0.41 8.35 24.02
N VAL A 3 0.79 7.82 23.74
CA VAL A 3 1.22 7.46 22.39
C VAL A 3 1.30 5.94 22.32
N MET A 4 0.61 5.34 21.35
CA MET A 4 0.58 3.89 21.17
C MET A 4 1.11 3.56 19.77
N LYS A 5 2.06 2.63 19.70
CA LYS A 5 2.67 2.20 18.44
C LYS A 5 2.40 0.71 18.22
N PHE A 6 1.92 0.38 17.04
CA PHE A 6 1.64 -0.99 16.64
C PHE A 6 2.45 -1.36 15.41
N GLY A 7 3.24 -2.41 15.52
CA GLY A 7 4.08 -2.89 14.41
C GLY A 7 3.30 -3.76 13.43
N GLY A 8 4.01 -4.26 12.41
CA GLY A 8 3.41 -5.01 11.31
C GLY A 8 2.67 -6.28 11.71
N THR A 9 3.16 -6.99 12.74
CA THR A 9 2.46 -8.19 13.25
C THR A 9 1.13 -7.83 13.88
N SER A 10 1.06 -6.69 14.58
CA SER A 10 -0.17 -6.23 15.23
C SER A 10 -1.23 -5.79 14.22
N VAL A 11 -0.84 -5.47 13.00
CA VAL A 11 -1.75 -5.09 11.91
C VAL A 11 -1.63 -6.06 10.74
N GLY A 12 -1.29 -7.31 11.02
CA GLY A 12 -1.06 -8.33 9.99
C GLY A 12 -2.27 -9.17 9.63
N SER A 13 -3.29 -9.18 10.46
CA SER A 13 -4.49 -9.99 10.23
C SER A 13 -5.72 -9.27 10.74
N VAL A 14 -6.90 -9.75 10.33
CA VAL A 14 -8.19 -9.20 10.79
C VAL A 14 -8.28 -9.26 12.31
N ASN A 15 -7.96 -10.42 12.90
CA ASN A 15 -8.04 -10.58 14.34
C ASN A 15 -7.09 -9.64 15.09
N SER A 16 -5.88 -9.47 14.57
CA SER A 16 -4.90 -8.56 15.18
C SER A 16 -5.38 -7.11 15.11
N ILE A 17 -5.94 -6.68 14.00
CA ILE A 17 -6.46 -5.32 13.84
C ILE A 17 -7.66 -5.09 14.76
N LEU A 18 -8.55 -6.07 14.89
CA LEU A 18 -9.67 -5.96 15.81
C LEU A 18 -9.20 -5.87 17.27
N SER A 19 -8.10 -6.55 17.62
CA SER A 19 -7.48 -6.42 18.93
C SER A 19 -6.92 -5.02 19.16
N VAL A 20 -6.23 -4.47 18.15
CA VAL A 20 -5.71 -3.10 18.20
C VAL A 20 -6.87 -2.11 18.39
N LYS A 21 -7.96 -2.29 17.67
CA LYS A 21 -9.14 -1.45 17.79
C LYS A 21 -9.65 -1.43 19.23
N ARG A 22 -9.78 -2.59 19.86
CA ARG A 22 -10.25 -2.69 21.25
C ARG A 22 -9.30 -2.00 22.22
N ILE A 23 -7.99 -2.16 22.03
CA ILE A 23 -6.98 -1.53 22.87
C ILE A 23 -7.06 -0.01 22.75
N VAL A 24 -7.17 0.51 21.53
CA VAL A 24 -7.26 1.95 21.27
C VAL A 24 -8.54 2.52 21.86
N GLU A 25 -9.67 1.86 21.65
CA GLU A 25 -10.96 2.32 22.18
C GLU A 25 -10.93 2.38 23.70
N SER A 26 -10.36 1.38 24.33
CA SER A 26 -10.23 1.34 25.79
C SER A 26 -9.32 2.46 26.30
N ALA A 27 -8.19 2.68 25.67
CA ALA A 27 -7.24 3.72 26.07
C ALA A 27 -7.80 5.13 25.85
N SER A 28 -8.50 5.35 24.74
CA SER A 28 -9.03 6.67 24.40
C SER A 28 -10.23 7.08 25.24
N ALA A 29 -10.86 6.14 25.93
CA ALA A 29 -11.95 6.46 26.84
C ALA A 29 -11.47 7.26 28.04
N GLY A 30 -10.21 7.10 28.46
CA GLY A 30 -9.66 7.76 29.64
C GLY A 30 -8.85 9.00 29.36
N GLU A 31 -8.25 9.12 28.15
CA GLU A 31 -7.40 10.26 27.79
C GLU A 31 -7.18 10.30 26.29
N PRO A 32 -6.75 11.44 25.75
CA PRO A 32 -6.40 11.52 24.33
C PRO A 32 -5.26 10.56 23.97
N VAL A 33 -5.35 9.93 22.82
CA VAL A 33 -4.38 8.94 22.34
C VAL A 33 -3.89 9.30 20.95
N ILE A 34 -2.58 9.20 20.75
CA ILE A 34 -1.98 9.24 19.42
C ILE A 34 -1.63 7.80 19.04
N VAL A 35 -2.12 7.36 17.89
CA VAL A 35 -1.89 5.99 17.41
C VAL A 35 -0.96 6.02 16.21
N VAL A 36 0.13 5.27 16.30
CA VAL A 36 1.08 5.11 15.19
C VAL A 36 1.05 3.65 14.77
N VAL A 37 0.77 3.41 13.50
CA VAL A 37 0.72 2.06 12.96
C VAL A 37 1.69 1.90 11.80
N SER A 38 2.14 0.66 11.57
CA SER A 38 2.90 0.33 10.37
C SER A 38 1.93 0.03 9.22
N ALA A 39 2.46 -0.22 8.03
CA ALA A 39 1.69 -0.81 6.95
C ALA A 39 1.19 -2.19 7.39
N LEU A 40 0.16 -2.71 6.72
CA LEU A 40 -0.31 -4.07 6.96
C LEU A 40 0.86 -5.05 6.85
N GLY A 41 0.84 -6.09 7.68
CA GLY A 41 1.94 -7.06 7.74
C GLY A 41 2.31 -7.60 6.36
N GLY A 42 3.59 -7.54 6.00
CA GLY A 42 4.10 -7.99 4.71
C GLY A 42 3.96 -7.00 3.56
N ILE A 43 3.22 -5.92 3.73
CA ILE A 43 2.99 -4.95 2.62
C ILE A 43 4.25 -4.16 2.28
N THR A 44 5.05 -3.78 3.27
CA THR A 44 6.29 -3.04 3.01
C THR A 44 7.20 -3.83 2.06
N ASP A 45 7.40 -5.12 2.35
CA ASP A 45 8.23 -5.98 1.49
C ASP A 45 7.61 -6.12 0.10
N LYS A 46 6.29 -6.23 0.03
CA LYS A 46 5.59 -6.33 -1.25
C LYS A 46 5.73 -5.05 -2.07
N LEU A 47 5.65 -3.89 -1.44
CA LEU A 47 5.88 -2.61 -2.10
C LEU A 47 7.28 -2.50 -2.66
N ILE A 48 8.28 -2.89 -1.86
CA ILE A 48 9.68 -2.88 -2.29
C ILE A 48 9.89 -3.80 -3.49
N ASN A 49 9.36 -5.02 -3.40
CA ASN A 49 9.51 -6.01 -4.46
C ASN A 49 8.81 -5.55 -5.75
N THR A 50 7.59 -5.02 -5.63
CA THR A 50 6.83 -4.50 -6.78
C THR A 50 7.58 -3.35 -7.45
N SER A 51 8.17 -2.44 -6.64
CA SER A 51 8.99 -1.34 -7.15
C SER A 51 10.18 -1.84 -7.95
N LYS A 52 10.88 -2.85 -7.43
CA LYS A 52 12.04 -3.44 -8.11
C LYS A 52 11.63 -4.08 -9.43
N MET A 53 10.51 -4.80 -9.45
CA MET A 53 10.01 -5.42 -10.68
C MET A 53 9.69 -4.36 -11.73
N ALA A 54 9.00 -3.31 -11.36
CA ALA A 54 8.70 -2.21 -12.28
C ALA A 54 9.98 -1.55 -12.78
N ALA A 55 10.93 -1.30 -11.88
CA ALA A 55 12.20 -0.65 -12.21
C ALA A 55 13.08 -1.47 -13.16
N THR A 56 12.94 -2.80 -13.15
CA THR A 56 13.67 -3.68 -14.07
C THR A 56 12.91 -3.96 -15.36
N GLY A 57 11.72 -3.38 -15.52
CA GLY A 57 10.91 -3.58 -16.72
C GLY A 57 10.15 -4.89 -16.73
N ASP A 58 9.92 -5.49 -15.58
CA ASP A 58 9.19 -6.74 -15.46
C ASP A 58 7.69 -6.46 -15.34
N SER A 59 6.92 -6.77 -16.38
CA SER A 59 5.48 -6.50 -16.42
C SER A 59 4.69 -7.29 -15.37
N ALA A 60 5.29 -8.30 -14.75
CA ALA A 60 4.65 -9.06 -13.67
C ALA A 60 4.41 -8.20 -12.43
N TYR A 61 4.99 -6.98 -12.36
CA TYR A 61 4.70 -6.05 -11.28
C TYR A 61 3.20 -5.76 -11.14
N GLU A 62 2.45 -5.84 -12.24
CA GLU A 62 1.01 -5.58 -12.23
C GLU A 62 0.25 -6.60 -11.37
N GLY A 63 0.65 -7.86 -11.44
CA GLY A 63 0.06 -8.91 -10.61
C GLY A 63 0.35 -8.69 -9.13
N GLU A 64 1.59 -8.28 -8.81
CA GLU A 64 1.97 -7.95 -7.43
C GLU A 64 1.18 -6.74 -6.92
N PHE A 65 1.00 -5.73 -7.77
CA PHE A 65 0.20 -4.57 -7.39
C PHE A 65 -1.25 -4.96 -7.11
N ARG A 66 -1.84 -5.83 -7.95
CA ARG A 66 -3.22 -6.31 -7.71
C ARG A 66 -3.36 -7.02 -6.37
N GLU A 67 -2.33 -7.73 -5.92
CA GLU A 67 -2.34 -8.36 -4.61
C GLU A 67 -2.34 -7.34 -3.49
N ILE A 68 -1.60 -6.23 -3.67
CA ILE A 68 -1.61 -5.12 -2.70
C ILE A 68 -3.02 -4.54 -2.58
N VAL A 69 -3.66 -4.29 -3.72
CA VAL A 69 -5.03 -3.76 -3.77
C VAL A 69 -5.99 -4.72 -3.07
N TYR A 70 -5.93 -5.99 -3.44
CA TYR A 70 -6.81 -7.02 -2.90
C TYR A 70 -6.67 -7.10 -1.37
N ARG A 71 -5.43 -7.10 -0.88
CA ARG A 71 -5.14 -7.19 0.54
C ARG A 71 -5.82 -6.08 1.33
N HIS A 72 -5.76 -4.84 0.81
CA HIS A 72 -6.38 -3.69 1.47
C HIS A 72 -7.91 -3.72 1.37
N VAL A 73 -8.43 -4.01 0.20
CA VAL A 73 -9.88 -4.06 -0.02
C VAL A 73 -10.54 -5.13 0.85
N GLU A 74 -9.96 -6.33 0.90
CA GLU A 74 -10.50 -7.41 1.71
C GLU A 74 -10.39 -7.14 3.20
N MET A 75 -9.29 -6.54 3.62
CA MET A 75 -9.11 -6.16 5.03
C MET A 75 -10.21 -5.18 5.47
N ILE A 76 -10.49 -4.18 4.65
CA ILE A 76 -11.52 -3.20 4.96
C ILE A 76 -12.89 -3.88 5.08
N LYS A 77 -13.22 -4.78 4.15
CA LYS A 77 -14.50 -5.49 4.17
C LYS A 77 -14.71 -6.30 5.45
N GLU A 78 -13.64 -6.88 5.97
CA GLU A 78 -13.72 -7.74 7.14
C GLU A 78 -13.66 -6.99 8.46
N VAL A 79 -12.97 -5.85 8.48
CA VAL A 79 -12.76 -5.07 9.71
C VAL A 79 -13.84 -4.01 9.91
N VAL A 80 -14.30 -3.40 8.84
CA VAL A 80 -15.29 -2.31 8.90
C VAL A 80 -16.67 -2.86 8.52
N PRO A 81 -17.69 -2.65 9.38
CA PRO A 81 -19.03 -3.14 9.06
C PRO A 81 -19.56 -2.58 7.75
N ALA A 82 -20.35 -3.39 7.02
CA ALA A 82 -21.00 -2.96 5.79
C ALA A 82 -21.85 -1.71 6.06
N GLY A 83 -21.77 -0.74 5.14
CA GLY A 83 -22.50 0.51 5.27
C GLY A 83 -21.74 1.67 4.68
N GLU A 84 -22.20 2.88 4.97
CA GLU A 84 -21.65 4.10 4.40
C GLU A 84 -20.17 4.32 4.79
N GLY A 85 -19.83 4.04 6.04
CA GLY A 85 -18.43 4.18 6.50
C GLY A 85 -17.46 3.30 5.72
N GLN A 86 -17.86 2.07 5.44
CA GLN A 86 -17.03 1.16 4.63
C GLN A 86 -16.88 1.70 3.21
N VAL A 87 -17.96 2.19 2.60
CA VAL A 87 -17.93 2.75 1.25
C VAL A 87 -16.98 3.95 1.17
N VAL A 88 -17.06 4.86 2.14
CA VAL A 88 -16.20 6.04 2.19
C VAL A 88 -14.74 5.63 2.32
N LEU A 89 -14.44 4.69 3.22
CA LEU A 89 -13.06 4.23 3.43
C LEU A 89 -12.52 3.52 2.19
N GLN A 90 -13.34 2.69 1.52
CA GLN A 90 -12.93 2.03 0.27
C GLN A 90 -12.57 3.06 -0.80
N ARG A 91 -13.33 4.16 -0.88
CA ARG A 91 -13.03 5.23 -1.84
C ARG A 91 -11.71 5.91 -1.52
N GLN A 92 -11.49 6.26 -0.26
CA GLN A 92 -10.26 6.93 0.17
C GLN A 92 -9.02 6.07 -0.09
N ILE A 93 -9.08 4.80 0.27
CA ILE A 93 -7.99 3.86 0.02
C ILE A 93 -7.80 3.65 -1.47
N GLY A 94 -8.90 3.55 -2.23
CA GLY A 94 -8.85 3.42 -3.69
C GLY A 94 -8.13 4.57 -4.36
N GLU A 95 -8.31 5.79 -3.88
CA GLU A 95 -7.60 6.96 -4.42
C GLU A 95 -6.09 6.84 -4.17
N LEU A 96 -5.69 6.44 -2.97
CA LEU A 96 -4.28 6.25 -2.64
C LEU A 96 -3.67 5.12 -3.46
N LEU A 97 -4.40 4.02 -3.65
CA LEU A 97 -3.92 2.91 -4.46
C LEU A 97 -3.80 3.29 -5.94
N ASN A 98 -4.67 4.16 -6.44
CA ASN A 98 -4.55 4.68 -7.80
C ASN A 98 -3.30 5.55 -7.96
N GLU A 99 -2.96 6.36 -6.97
CA GLU A 99 -1.70 7.14 -7.00
C GLU A 99 -0.50 6.20 -7.05
N LEU A 100 -0.54 5.13 -6.25
CA LEU A 100 0.53 4.12 -6.24
C LEU A 100 0.64 3.42 -7.59
N LYS A 101 -0.50 3.10 -8.20
CA LYS A 101 -0.55 2.50 -9.53
C LYS A 101 0.16 3.38 -10.56
N ASP A 102 -0.11 4.67 -10.52
CA ASP A 102 0.49 5.63 -11.44
C ASP A 102 2.01 5.70 -11.26
N ILE A 103 2.48 5.65 -10.01
CA ILE A 103 3.90 5.65 -9.69
C ILE A 103 4.58 4.41 -10.28
N PHE A 104 4.04 3.22 -10.03
CA PHE A 104 4.61 1.98 -10.56
C PHE A 104 4.59 1.95 -12.08
N GLN A 105 3.50 2.41 -12.69
CA GLN A 105 3.38 2.46 -14.14
C GLN A 105 4.40 3.41 -14.73
N GLY A 106 4.62 4.57 -14.10
CA GLY A 106 5.62 5.54 -14.53
C GLY A 106 7.03 4.95 -14.48
N ILE A 107 7.37 4.27 -13.39
CA ILE A 107 8.67 3.61 -13.24
C ILE A 107 8.87 2.55 -14.33
N TYR A 108 7.86 1.74 -14.58
CA TYR A 108 7.90 0.68 -15.58
C TYR A 108 8.11 1.27 -16.99
N LEU A 109 7.37 2.33 -17.32
CA LEU A 109 7.46 2.97 -18.64
C LEU A 109 8.81 3.60 -18.89
N ILE A 110 9.43 4.19 -17.87
CA ILE A 110 10.77 4.75 -17.99
C ILE A 110 11.77 3.65 -18.36
N LYS A 111 11.69 2.51 -17.74
CA LYS A 111 12.57 1.38 -18.04
C LYS A 111 12.31 0.84 -19.44
N ASP A 112 11.04 0.74 -19.83
CA ASP A 112 10.67 0.26 -21.16
C ASP A 112 11.20 1.15 -22.27
N LEU A 113 11.25 2.45 -22.05
CA LEU A 113 11.75 3.42 -23.03
C LEU A 113 13.27 3.53 -23.07
N SER A 114 13.95 3.33 -21.96
CA SER A 114 15.40 3.52 -21.86
C SER A 114 16.22 2.75 -22.88
N PRO A 115 16.00 1.45 -23.13
CA PRO A 115 16.77 0.73 -24.16
C PRO A 115 16.60 1.33 -25.55
N LYS A 116 15.37 1.73 -25.91
CA LYS A 116 15.10 2.34 -27.21
C LYS A 116 15.80 3.69 -27.35
N THR A 117 15.77 4.50 -26.29
CA THR A 117 16.46 5.79 -26.25
C THR A 117 17.95 5.60 -26.41
N SER A 118 18.53 4.63 -25.71
CA SER A 118 19.95 4.32 -25.79
C SER A 118 20.36 3.88 -27.20
N ASP A 119 19.53 3.10 -27.86
CA ASP A 119 19.81 2.60 -29.18
C ASP A 119 19.73 3.69 -30.25
N THR A 120 18.91 4.65 -30.06
CA THR A 120 18.70 5.70 -31.03
C THR A 120 19.63 6.90 -30.86
N LYS A 121 20.33 7.08 -29.77
CA LYS A 121 21.19 8.13 -29.42
C LYS A 121 22.60 7.92 -29.69
N ILE A 122 22.32 7.39 -29.68
CA ILE A 122 23.01 7.40 -29.40
C ILE A 122 23.23 7.77 -30.02
N GLY A 123 23.12 7.88 -30.44
CA GLY A 123 22.94 8.41 -30.50
C GLY A 123 22.08 8.79 -30.12
N ARG A 124 21.82 8.64 -30.03
CA ARG A 124 21.05 8.85 -29.36
C ARG A 124 20.82 9.40 -28.36
N ALA A 125 20.82 9.52 -28.53
CA ALA A 125 20.71 9.79 -27.58
C ALA A 125 20.47 10.01 -26.81
N HIS A 126 20.47 9.79 -26.65
CA HIS A 126 20.28 9.70 -25.67
C HIS A 126 19.84 10.15 -25.12
N VAL A 127 19.49 9.84 -25.40
CA VAL A 127 19.06 10.06 -24.71
C VAL A 127 19.05 10.31 -24.32
#